data_c7dc099ad4b328c5cc3bbacb9538a1cd
#
_entry.id   c7dc099ad4b328c5cc3bbacb9538a1cd
#
_cell.length_a   1.000
_cell.length_b   1.000
_cell.length_c   1.000
_cell.angle_alpha   90.00
_cell.angle_beta   90.00
_cell.angle_gamma   90.00
#
_symmetry.space_group_name_H-M   'P 1'
#
loop_
_entity.id
_entity.type
_entity.pdbx_description
1 polymer ?
#
loop_
_entity_poly.entity_id
_entity_poly.type
_entity_poly.pdbx_seq_one_letter_code
_entity_poly.pdbx_strand_id
1 'polypeptide(L)'
;VTEANPYYFRVCFLDPFQGSVMANFAKDEFSASNAYVLSMLGEDYGSGLATYFVNAFEDLGGTVTSEQFPEGTSDFSAYIQNAINAGADVIFAPCATTYAAQIITQAASAGFDKPITAGDTWESSVILDAQKGTSVQVYCSTFFDENDDSGAAKEFVTGFKEWLNADSQKLTNNGGNDIVAAVSALGYDAYMVALEAIKAAGSTDGTAIRDALYGVDYDGVTGSITFDQTTGDANKDMAYIKKAADGAFEFVKTQSVEG
;
A
#
# COMPACT_ATOMS: atom_id res chain seq x y z
N VAL A 1 10.90 -3.33 -13.47
CA VAL A 1 11.79 -4.37 -12.93
C VAL A 1 11.55 -5.67 -13.69
N THR A 2 10.32 -6.10 -13.80
CA THR A 2 9.91 -7.36 -14.44
C THR A 2 10.00 -7.30 -15.97
N GLU A 3 9.51 -6.25 -16.60
CA GLU A 3 9.42 -6.06 -18.05
C GLU A 3 10.72 -6.28 -18.82
N ALA A 4 11.85 -5.95 -18.22
CA ALA A 4 13.18 -6.05 -18.87
C ALA A 4 13.87 -7.40 -18.64
N ASN A 5 13.32 -8.29 -17.83
CA ASN A 5 13.97 -9.55 -17.49
C ASN A 5 12.96 -10.70 -17.33
N PRO A 6 12.98 -11.70 -18.23
CA PRO A 6 12.00 -12.79 -18.23
C PRO A 6 12.12 -13.77 -17.05
N TYR A 7 13.09 -13.56 -16.15
CA TYR A 7 13.25 -14.35 -14.93
C TYR A 7 12.78 -13.60 -13.67
N TYR A 8 12.24 -12.38 -13.81
CA TYR A 8 11.72 -11.61 -12.71
C TYR A 8 10.20 -11.66 -12.71
N PHE A 9 9.64 -12.01 -11.55
CA PHE A 9 8.21 -12.07 -11.29
C PHE A 9 7.87 -11.25 -10.06
N ARG A 10 6.69 -10.70 -10.03
CA ARG A 10 6.22 -9.85 -8.93
C ARG A 10 4.86 -10.33 -8.45
N VAL A 11 4.69 -10.54 -7.16
CA VAL A 11 3.43 -11.01 -6.54
C VAL A 11 2.53 -9.90 -6.02
N CYS A 12 3.02 -8.65 -5.94
CA CYS A 12 2.23 -7.48 -5.55
C CYS A 12 1.68 -6.74 -6.78
N PHE A 13 0.71 -5.86 -6.55
CA PHE A 13 0.24 -4.94 -7.60
C PHE A 13 1.29 -3.87 -7.93
N LEU A 14 1.06 -3.14 -9.00
CA LEU A 14 1.93 -2.07 -9.51
C LEU A 14 1.52 -0.70 -8.97
N ASP A 15 2.47 0.24 -8.92
CA ASP A 15 2.24 1.63 -8.54
C ASP A 15 1.16 2.32 -9.40
N PRO A 16 1.07 2.10 -10.74
CA PRO A 16 -0.03 2.62 -11.55
C PRO A 16 -1.41 2.21 -11.03
N PHE A 17 -1.55 0.93 -10.68
CA PHE A 17 -2.78 0.42 -10.10
C PHE A 17 -3.04 1.04 -8.71
N GLN A 18 -2.04 1.12 -7.86
CA GLN A 18 -2.15 1.66 -6.50
C GLN A 18 -2.59 3.13 -6.51
N GLY A 19 -1.98 3.97 -7.36
CA GLY A 19 -2.37 5.37 -7.50
C GLY A 19 -3.81 5.52 -7.98
N SER A 20 -4.22 4.73 -8.97
CA SER A 20 -5.60 4.72 -9.48
C SER A 20 -6.60 4.23 -8.43
N VAL A 21 -6.28 3.18 -7.68
CA VAL A 21 -7.10 2.69 -6.56
C VAL A 21 -7.36 3.79 -5.54
N MET A 22 -6.33 4.55 -5.14
CA MET A 22 -6.48 5.59 -4.14
C MET A 22 -7.28 6.79 -4.66
N ALA A 23 -7.24 7.07 -5.97
CA ALA A 23 -8.10 8.08 -6.61
C ALA A 23 -9.56 7.62 -6.60
N ASN A 24 -9.85 6.38 -7.00
CA ASN A 24 -11.20 5.81 -6.94
C ASN A 24 -11.72 5.79 -5.49
N PHE A 25 -10.90 5.36 -4.54
CA PHE A 25 -11.26 5.36 -3.12
C PHE A 25 -11.64 6.76 -2.62
N ALA A 26 -10.87 7.80 -2.99
CA ALA A 26 -11.16 9.16 -2.60
C ALA A 26 -12.50 9.66 -3.18
N LYS A 27 -12.82 9.27 -4.41
CA LYS A 27 -14.13 9.59 -5.04
C LYS A 27 -15.28 8.85 -4.36
N ASP A 28 -15.14 7.55 -4.16
CA ASP A 28 -16.21 6.68 -3.68
C ASP A 28 -16.51 6.92 -2.20
N GLU A 29 -15.48 7.02 -1.37
CA GLU A 29 -15.64 7.08 0.08
C GLU A 29 -15.92 8.49 0.58
N PHE A 30 -15.26 9.50 -0.01
CA PHE A 30 -15.35 10.88 0.47
C PHE A 30 -16.15 11.78 -0.46
N SER A 31 -16.60 11.29 -1.63
CA SER A 31 -17.19 12.10 -2.69
C SER A 31 -16.27 13.28 -3.08
N ALA A 32 -14.96 13.06 -3.00
CA ALA A 32 -13.97 14.11 -3.19
C ALA A 32 -14.04 14.68 -4.62
N SER A 33 -14.05 15.98 -4.74
CA SER A 33 -14.02 16.71 -6.00
C SER A 33 -12.71 17.45 -6.21
N ASN A 34 -12.04 17.82 -5.12
CA ASN A 34 -10.76 18.52 -5.11
C ASN A 34 -9.75 17.73 -4.29
N ALA A 35 -8.67 17.28 -4.91
CA ALA A 35 -7.56 16.64 -4.22
C ALA A 35 -6.34 17.56 -4.15
N TYR A 36 -5.60 17.47 -3.04
CA TYR A 36 -4.28 18.06 -2.90
C TYR A 36 -3.24 16.94 -2.85
N VAL A 37 -2.28 16.96 -3.76
CA VAL A 37 -1.25 15.92 -3.85
C VAL A 37 0.09 16.50 -3.38
N LEU A 38 0.72 15.83 -2.41
CA LEU A 38 1.97 16.27 -1.81
C LEU A 38 3.01 15.17 -1.84
N SER A 39 4.01 15.27 -2.71
CA SER A 39 5.07 14.27 -2.88
C SER A 39 6.46 14.87 -2.64
N MET A 40 7.46 14.01 -2.38
CA MET A 40 8.84 14.46 -2.26
C MET A 40 9.48 14.64 -3.64
N LEU A 41 10.17 15.77 -3.81
CA LEU A 41 10.89 16.08 -5.04
C LEU A 41 12.07 15.12 -5.22
N GLY A 42 12.15 14.47 -6.40
CA GLY A 42 13.26 13.59 -6.75
C GLY A 42 13.18 12.19 -6.15
N GLU A 43 12.05 11.82 -5.55
CA GLU A 43 11.80 10.47 -5.05
C GLU A 43 10.90 9.73 -6.04
N ASP A 44 11.40 8.66 -6.63
CA ASP A 44 10.75 7.98 -7.77
C ASP A 44 9.40 7.36 -7.38
N TYR A 45 9.32 6.68 -6.22
CA TYR A 45 8.11 6.01 -5.77
C TYR A 45 6.96 7.00 -5.55
N GLY A 46 7.15 7.98 -4.69
CA GLY A 46 6.10 8.94 -4.37
C GLY A 46 5.70 9.83 -5.54
N SER A 47 6.67 10.25 -6.38
CA SER A 47 6.40 11.03 -7.59
C SER A 47 5.63 10.20 -8.62
N GLY A 48 5.96 8.91 -8.78
CA GLY A 48 5.25 7.99 -9.64
C GLY A 48 3.81 7.79 -9.17
N LEU A 49 3.65 7.45 -7.91
CA LEU A 49 2.33 7.22 -7.30
C LEU A 49 1.43 8.46 -7.36
N ALA A 50 2.02 9.66 -7.10
CA ALA A 50 1.35 10.93 -7.25
C ALA A 50 0.84 11.15 -8.68
N THR A 51 1.66 10.85 -9.69
CA THR A 51 1.29 10.99 -11.09
C THR A 51 0.11 10.08 -11.46
N TYR A 52 0.12 8.83 -11.03
CA TYR A 52 -0.98 7.89 -11.30
C TYR A 52 -2.27 8.28 -10.58
N PHE A 53 -2.17 8.76 -9.34
CA PHE A 53 -3.33 9.30 -8.63
C PHE A 53 -3.93 10.51 -9.34
N VAL A 54 -3.09 11.49 -9.73
CA VAL A 54 -3.54 12.71 -10.43
C VAL A 54 -4.29 12.35 -11.69
N ASN A 55 -3.69 11.54 -12.56
CA ASN A 55 -4.31 11.14 -13.82
C ASN A 55 -5.67 10.48 -13.60
N ALA A 56 -5.72 9.49 -12.71
CA ALA A 56 -6.97 8.79 -12.43
C ALA A 56 -8.03 9.69 -11.79
N PHE A 57 -7.64 10.59 -10.87
CA PHE A 57 -8.58 11.48 -10.20
C PHE A 57 -9.18 12.52 -11.17
N GLU A 58 -8.37 13.02 -12.11
CA GLU A 58 -8.82 13.93 -13.17
C GLU A 58 -9.70 13.21 -14.19
N ASP A 59 -9.37 11.97 -14.59
CA ASP A 59 -10.20 11.13 -15.46
C ASP A 59 -11.58 10.86 -14.83
N LEU A 60 -11.65 10.76 -13.51
CA LEU A 60 -12.90 10.66 -12.73
C LEU A 60 -13.61 12.02 -12.54
N GLY A 61 -13.19 13.07 -13.25
CA GLY A 61 -13.78 14.40 -13.22
C GLY A 61 -13.48 15.22 -11.97
N GLY A 62 -12.42 14.88 -11.23
CA GLY A 62 -11.91 15.69 -10.12
C GLY A 62 -10.95 16.78 -10.56
N THR A 63 -10.58 17.66 -9.65
CA THR A 63 -9.51 18.65 -9.82
C THR A 63 -8.39 18.40 -8.84
N VAL A 64 -7.15 18.64 -9.25
CA VAL A 64 -5.97 18.38 -8.43
C VAL A 64 -5.09 19.61 -8.33
N THR A 65 -4.66 19.92 -7.11
CA THR A 65 -3.52 20.81 -6.84
C THR A 65 -2.36 19.95 -6.37
N SER A 66 -1.23 19.99 -7.09
CA SER A 66 -0.04 19.22 -6.75
C SER A 66 1.10 20.12 -6.33
N GLU A 67 1.75 19.77 -5.24
CA GLU A 67 3.01 20.40 -4.78
C GLU A 67 4.04 19.33 -4.43
N GLN A 68 5.31 19.73 -4.50
CA GLN A 68 6.42 18.86 -4.10
C GLN A 68 7.25 19.55 -3.03
N PHE A 69 7.70 18.79 -2.04
CA PHE A 69 8.61 19.28 -1.01
C PHE A 69 10.02 18.71 -1.21
N PRO A 70 11.07 19.49 -0.90
CA PRO A 70 12.45 19.00 -1.00
C PRO A 70 12.79 18.01 0.13
N GLU A 71 13.77 17.16 -0.12
CA GLU A 71 14.34 16.27 0.90
C GLU A 71 14.79 17.09 2.13
N GLY A 72 14.59 16.53 3.32
CA GLY A 72 14.91 17.17 4.60
C GLY A 72 13.90 18.21 5.08
N THR A 73 12.77 18.37 4.39
CA THR A 73 11.66 19.21 4.87
C THR A 73 11.14 18.70 6.21
N SER A 74 10.99 19.60 7.18
CA SER A 74 10.44 19.30 8.50
C SER A 74 9.26 20.18 8.88
N ASP A 75 9.02 21.25 8.14
CA ASP A 75 7.87 22.15 8.31
C ASP A 75 6.94 22.03 7.09
N PHE A 76 5.78 21.45 7.32
CA PHE A 76 4.73 21.24 6.33
C PHE A 76 3.56 22.23 6.46
N SER A 77 3.64 23.18 7.40
CA SER A 77 2.54 24.10 7.70
C SER A 77 2.06 24.89 6.49
N ALA A 78 2.98 25.34 5.62
CA ALA A 78 2.63 26.05 4.41
C ALA A 78 1.87 25.16 3.41
N TYR A 79 2.32 23.92 3.22
CA TYR A 79 1.66 22.95 2.33
C TYR A 79 0.24 22.62 2.80
N ILE A 80 0.08 22.39 4.11
CA ILE A 80 -1.23 22.12 4.72
C ILE A 80 -2.14 23.35 4.56
N GLN A 81 -1.62 24.55 4.78
CA GLN A 81 -2.40 25.75 4.57
C GLN A 81 -2.78 25.95 3.10
N ASN A 82 -1.90 25.57 2.15
CA ASN A 82 -2.22 25.60 0.73
C ASN A 82 -3.33 24.57 0.38
N ALA A 83 -3.32 23.38 0.98
CA ALA A 83 -4.39 22.40 0.83
C ALA A 83 -5.74 22.95 1.35
N ILE A 84 -5.75 23.60 2.52
CA ILE A 84 -6.94 24.26 3.08
C ILE A 84 -7.43 25.36 2.14
N ASN A 85 -6.54 26.22 1.66
CA ASN A 85 -6.88 27.35 0.77
C ASN A 85 -7.38 26.87 -0.60
N ALA A 86 -6.89 25.75 -1.10
CA ALA A 86 -7.36 25.11 -2.33
C ALA A 86 -8.74 24.46 -2.15
N GLY A 87 -9.26 24.35 -0.93
CA GLY A 87 -10.50 23.67 -0.63
C GLY A 87 -10.41 22.16 -0.87
N ALA A 88 -9.27 21.56 -0.52
CA ALA A 88 -9.05 20.13 -0.72
C ALA A 88 -10.03 19.30 0.12
N ASP A 89 -10.69 18.34 -0.53
CA ASP A 89 -11.54 17.33 0.11
C ASP A 89 -10.70 16.16 0.64
N VAL A 90 -9.50 15.97 0.11
CA VAL A 90 -8.54 14.92 0.47
C VAL A 90 -7.12 15.38 0.19
N ILE A 91 -6.17 14.98 1.05
CA ILE A 91 -4.74 15.04 0.73
C ILE A 91 -4.29 13.63 0.34
N PHE A 92 -3.60 13.48 -0.80
CA PHE A 92 -2.85 12.29 -1.15
C PHE A 92 -1.35 12.59 -0.99
N ALA A 93 -0.70 11.89 -0.04
CA ALA A 93 0.68 12.18 0.36
C ALA A 93 1.57 10.92 0.29
N PRO A 94 1.89 10.41 -0.93
CA PRO A 94 2.74 9.24 -1.10
C PRO A 94 4.20 9.57 -0.81
N CYS A 95 4.61 9.48 0.45
CA CYS A 95 5.97 9.77 0.89
C CYS A 95 6.40 8.83 2.02
N ALA A 96 7.69 8.85 2.34
CA ALA A 96 8.25 8.05 3.43
C ALA A 96 7.61 8.38 4.79
N THR A 97 7.50 7.39 5.68
CA THR A 97 6.83 7.47 6.99
C THR A 97 7.36 8.58 7.87
N THR A 98 8.63 8.95 7.75
CA THR A 98 9.25 10.07 8.50
C THR A 98 8.65 11.42 8.16
N TYR A 99 8.29 11.67 6.89
CA TYR A 99 7.58 12.88 6.46
C TYR A 99 6.09 12.77 6.77
N ALA A 100 5.52 11.59 6.55
CA ALA A 100 4.12 11.29 6.82
C ALA A 100 3.73 11.63 8.27
N ALA A 101 4.53 11.22 9.24
CA ALA A 101 4.30 11.55 10.66
C ALA A 101 4.25 13.06 10.92
N GLN A 102 5.12 13.83 10.26
CA GLN A 102 5.15 15.29 10.38
C GLN A 102 3.94 15.92 9.70
N ILE A 103 3.56 15.45 8.51
CA ILE A 103 2.37 15.91 7.78
C ILE A 103 1.12 15.70 8.65
N ILE A 104 0.92 14.49 9.19
CA ILE A 104 -0.23 14.16 10.05
C ILE A 104 -0.28 15.06 11.29
N THR A 105 0.84 15.18 12.00
CA THR A 105 0.91 15.98 13.25
C THR A 105 0.66 17.46 12.99
N GLN A 106 1.20 18.00 11.88
CA GLN A 106 1.02 19.41 11.54
C GLN A 106 -0.36 19.68 10.95
N ALA A 107 -0.95 18.73 10.21
CA ALA A 107 -2.34 18.79 9.76
C ALA A 107 -3.31 18.87 10.96
N ALA A 108 -3.09 18.02 11.98
CA ALA A 108 -3.84 18.08 13.23
C ALA A 108 -3.72 19.45 13.90
N SER A 109 -2.50 19.99 13.97
CA SER A 109 -2.23 21.31 14.58
C SER A 109 -2.87 22.47 13.81
N ALA A 110 -2.98 22.35 12.49
CA ALA A 110 -3.64 23.33 11.62
C ALA A 110 -5.18 23.20 11.60
N GLY A 111 -5.73 22.18 12.25
CA GLY A 111 -7.17 21.89 12.24
C GLY A 111 -7.69 21.38 10.88
N PHE A 112 -6.83 20.73 10.09
CA PHE A 112 -7.25 20.09 8.84
C PHE A 112 -8.18 18.93 9.17
N ASP A 113 -9.41 18.98 8.69
CA ASP A 113 -10.52 18.07 9.05
C ASP A 113 -10.88 17.04 7.96
N LYS A 114 -10.11 17.03 6.85
CA LYS A 114 -10.32 16.14 5.74
C LYS A 114 -9.37 14.94 5.81
N PRO A 115 -9.68 13.82 5.11
CA PRO A 115 -8.80 12.66 5.10
C PRO A 115 -7.45 12.94 4.44
N ILE A 116 -6.43 12.26 4.98
CA ILE A 116 -5.11 12.14 4.38
C ILE A 116 -4.93 10.68 3.95
N THR A 117 -4.54 10.47 2.71
CA THR A 117 -4.42 9.13 2.11
C THR A 117 -3.04 8.92 1.52
N ALA A 118 -2.59 7.68 1.46
CA ALA A 118 -1.30 7.31 0.87
C ALA A 118 -1.28 5.85 0.36
N GLY A 119 -0.11 5.40 -0.09
CA GLY A 119 0.16 4.02 -0.47
C GLY A 119 0.49 3.10 0.72
N ASP A 120 0.93 1.90 0.40
CA ASP A 120 1.19 0.80 1.35
C ASP A 120 2.31 1.09 2.35
N THR A 121 3.25 1.95 2.01
CA THR A 121 4.33 2.36 2.91
C THR A 121 3.82 2.99 4.21
N TRP A 122 2.58 3.48 4.23
CA TRP A 122 1.96 4.06 5.42
C TRP A 122 1.35 3.01 6.36
N GLU A 123 1.30 1.74 6.01
CA GLU A 123 0.94 0.68 6.95
C GLU A 123 2.08 0.43 7.94
N SER A 124 2.25 1.33 8.91
CA SER A 124 3.37 1.37 9.83
C SER A 124 2.95 1.89 11.21
N SER A 125 3.59 1.39 12.27
CA SER A 125 3.42 1.88 13.64
C SER A 125 3.74 3.39 13.76
N VAL A 126 4.65 3.91 12.94
CA VAL A 126 4.97 5.35 12.91
C VAL A 126 3.75 6.20 12.55
N ILE A 127 2.91 5.71 11.63
CA ILE A 127 1.67 6.39 11.23
C ILE A 127 0.62 6.28 12.34
N LEU A 128 0.50 5.12 12.98
CA LEU A 128 -0.41 4.92 14.11
C LEU A 128 -0.06 5.86 15.26
N ASP A 129 1.23 5.97 15.59
CA ASP A 129 1.71 6.86 16.66
C ASP A 129 1.46 8.33 16.33
N ALA A 130 1.68 8.74 15.08
CA ALA A 130 1.44 10.11 14.62
C ALA A 130 -0.04 10.50 14.59
N GLN A 131 -0.91 9.54 14.28
CA GLN A 131 -2.37 9.74 14.22
C GLN A 131 -3.00 9.72 15.61
N LYS A 132 -2.44 8.97 16.56
CA LYS A 132 -3.00 8.75 17.89
C LYS A 132 -3.29 10.06 18.64
N GLY A 133 -4.52 10.18 19.11
CA GLY A 133 -4.98 11.35 19.85
C GLY A 133 -5.25 12.60 18.98
N THR A 134 -5.19 12.46 17.64
CA THR A 134 -5.59 13.50 16.70
C THR A 134 -6.98 13.26 16.15
N SER A 135 -7.60 14.26 15.51
CA SER A 135 -8.83 14.11 14.75
C SER A 135 -8.60 13.80 13.26
N VAL A 136 -7.34 13.73 12.83
CA VAL A 136 -6.98 13.50 11.41
C VAL A 136 -7.35 12.06 11.02
N GLN A 137 -8.09 11.92 9.94
CA GLN A 137 -8.41 10.63 9.35
C GLN A 137 -7.31 10.23 8.38
N VAL A 138 -6.65 9.10 8.63
CA VAL A 138 -5.53 8.62 7.82
C VAL A 138 -5.86 7.26 7.24
N TYR A 139 -5.68 7.12 5.92
CA TYR A 139 -5.96 5.88 5.18
C TYR A 139 -4.77 5.49 4.32
N CYS A 140 -4.58 4.20 4.12
CA CYS A 140 -3.59 3.68 3.18
C CYS A 140 -4.15 2.47 2.42
N SER A 141 -3.64 2.27 1.20
CA SER A 141 -3.83 1.01 0.48
C SER A 141 -2.79 0.00 0.94
N THR A 142 -3.14 -1.28 0.92
CA THR A 142 -2.26 -2.37 1.30
C THR A 142 -2.62 -3.65 0.55
N PHE A 143 -1.87 -4.72 0.78
CA PHE A 143 -2.02 -6.00 0.07
C PHE A 143 -2.76 -7.06 0.87
N PHE A 144 -2.98 -6.84 2.17
CA PHE A 144 -3.43 -7.87 3.09
C PHE A 144 -4.07 -7.28 4.34
N ASP A 145 -5.02 -7.99 4.93
CA ASP A 145 -5.52 -7.70 6.27
C ASP A 145 -5.29 -8.88 7.21
N GLU A 146 -4.57 -8.66 8.32
CA GLU A 146 -4.31 -9.71 9.32
C GLU A 146 -5.56 -10.18 10.05
N ASN A 147 -6.67 -9.45 9.95
CA ASN A 147 -7.96 -9.83 10.51
C ASN A 147 -8.83 -10.59 9.50
N ASP A 148 -8.31 -10.89 8.30
CA ASP A 148 -9.02 -11.74 7.36
C ASP A 148 -9.18 -13.14 7.94
N ASP A 149 -10.44 -13.52 8.20
CA ASP A 149 -10.81 -14.77 8.85
C ASP A 149 -11.07 -15.89 7.83
N SER A 150 -10.74 -15.67 6.56
CA SER A 150 -10.92 -16.62 5.48
C SER A 150 -9.73 -17.58 5.33
N GLY A 151 -10.03 -18.84 5.13
CA GLY A 151 -9.15 -19.93 4.64
C GLY A 151 -7.66 -19.79 4.94
N ALA A 152 -6.87 -19.63 3.89
CA ALA A 152 -5.40 -19.58 3.96
C ALA A 152 -4.86 -18.38 4.73
N ALA A 153 -5.55 -17.23 4.69
CA ALA A 153 -5.14 -16.03 5.42
C ALA A 153 -5.15 -16.27 6.93
N LYS A 154 -6.23 -16.86 7.45
CA LYS A 154 -6.36 -17.20 8.88
C LYS A 154 -5.29 -18.19 9.35
N GLU A 155 -5.02 -19.24 8.58
CA GLU A 155 -4.00 -20.24 8.90
C GLU A 155 -2.61 -19.60 8.93
N PHE A 156 -2.29 -18.77 7.95
CA PHE A 156 -1.04 -18.03 7.88
C PHE A 156 -0.87 -17.10 9.08
N VAL A 157 -1.85 -16.25 9.38
CA VAL A 157 -1.78 -15.31 10.52
C VAL A 157 -1.58 -16.04 11.83
N THR A 158 -2.34 -17.12 12.06
CA THR A 158 -2.23 -17.92 13.29
C THR A 158 -0.83 -18.50 13.41
N GLY A 159 -0.33 -19.19 12.38
CA GLY A 159 0.99 -19.81 12.40
C GLY A 159 2.13 -18.79 12.49
N PHE A 160 2.01 -17.63 11.82
CA PHE A 160 3.01 -16.59 11.87
C PHE A 160 3.10 -15.96 13.28
N LYS A 161 1.96 -15.66 13.91
CA LYS A 161 1.92 -15.15 15.30
C LYS A 161 2.45 -16.16 16.29
N GLU A 162 2.12 -17.44 16.16
CA GLU A 162 2.70 -18.50 16.99
C GLU A 162 4.23 -18.57 16.83
N TRP A 163 4.73 -18.49 15.59
CA TRP A 163 6.16 -18.49 15.31
C TRP A 163 6.88 -17.26 15.89
N LEU A 164 6.28 -16.06 15.81
CA LEU A 164 6.83 -14.84 16.42
C LEU A 164 6.88 -14.95 17.95
N ASN A 165 5.78 -15.38 18.55
CA ASN A 165 5.64 -15.44 20.02
C ASN A 165 6.48 -16.56 20.67
N ALA A 166 6.98 -17.52 19.89
CA ALA A 166 7.86 -18.57 20.38
C ALA A 166 9.27 -18.09 20.78
N ASP A 167 9.68 -16.86 20.37
CA ASP A 167 11.02 -16.34 20.59
C ASP A 167 11.01 -14.81 20.68
N SER A 168 11.46 -14.28 21.82
CA SER A 168 11.51 -12.84 22.08
C SER A 168 12.37 -12.05 21.07
N GLN A 169 13.40 -12.70 20.50
CA GLN A 169 14.22 -12.05 19.46
C GLN A 169 13.43 -11.85 18.17
N LYS A 170 12.55 -12.80 17.81
CA LYS A 170 11.66 -12.67 16.65
C LYS A 170 10.69 -11.51 16.83
N LEU A 171 10.07 -11.40 18.01
CA LEU A 171 9.21 -10.26 18.34
C LEU A 171 9.97 -8.94 18.27
N THR A 172 11.19 -8.87 18.81
CA THR A 172 12.03 -7.67 18.73
C THR A 172 12.30 -7.29 17.27
N ASN A 173 12.63 -8.27 16.43
CA ASN A 173 12.87 -8.05 15.00
C ASN A 173 11.60 -7.61 14.25
N ASN A 174 10.42 -7.98 14.75
CA ASN A 174 9.11 -7.57 14.21
C ASN A 174 8.58 -6.26 14.85
N GLY A 175 9.46 -5.42 15.38
CA GLY A 175 9.06 -4.13 15.96
C GLY A 175 8.49 -4.23 17.39
N GLY A 176 8.72 -5.36 18.09
CA GLY A 176 8.32 -5.57 19.49
C GLY A 176 6.86 -6.02 19.67
N ASN A 177 6.18 -6.40 18.60
CA ASN A 177 4.79 -6.88 18.59
C ASN A 177 4.62 -8.06 17.63
N ASP A 178 3.42 -8.64 17.57
CA ASP A 178 3.09 -9.77 16.69
C ASP A 178 2.16 -9.39 15.52
N ILE A 179 2.13 -8.11 15.14
CA ILE A 179 1.40 -7.64 13.97
C ILE A 179 1.96 -8.30 12.70
N VAL A 180 1.09 -8.80 11.87
CA VAL A 180 1.43 -9.41 10.59
C VAL A 180 1.40 -8.34 9.50
N ALA A 181 2.56 -7.79 9.17
CA ALA A 181 2.66 -6.80 8.09
C ALA A 181 2.32 -7.43 6.73
N ALA A 182 1.67 -6.66 5.85
CA ALA A 182 1.29 -7.12 4.51
C ALA A 182 2.48 -7.63 3.68
N VAL A 183 3.67 -7.05 3.86
CA VAL A 183 4.90 -7.52 3.22
C VAL A 183 5.31 -8.94 3.67
N SER A 184 4.95 -9.35 4.88
CA SER A 184 5.19 -10.72 5.36
C SER A 184 4.28 -11.72 4.66
N ALA A 185 3.03 -11.36 4.42
CA ALA A 185 2.08 -12.14 3.64
C ALA A 185 2.51 -12.25 2.16
N LEU A 186 2.96 -11.15 1.55
CA LEU A 186 3.52 -11.17 0.19
C LEU A 186 4.78 -12.04 0.10
N GLY A 187 5.67 -11.98 1.10
CA GLY A 187 6.86 -12.83 1.15
C GLY A 187 6.52 -14.32 1.23
N TYR A 188 5.48 -14.66 2.02
CA TYR A 188 4.96 -16.02 2.10
C TYR A 188 4.40 -16.48 0.75
N ASP A 189 3.55 -15.68 0.11
CA ASP A 189 2.98 -16.01 -1.20
C ASP A 189 4.07 -16.14 -2.27
N ALA A 190 5.07 -15.25 -2.28
CA ALA A 190 6.18 -15.36 -3.22
C ALA A 190 6.95 -16.68 -3.07
N TYR A 191 7.17 -17.13 -1.84
CA TYR A 191 7.77 -18.44 -1.56
C TYR A 191 6.88 -19.59 -2.05
N MET A 192 5.60 -19.56 -1.76
CA MET A 192 4.65 -20.61 -2.13
C MET A 192 4.47 -20.71 -3.65
N VAL A 193 4.37 -19.57 -4.34
CA VAL A 193 4.33 -19.48 -5.80
C VAL A 193 5.58 -20.11 -6.44
N ALA A 194 6.77 -19.76 -5.90
CA ALA A 194 8.01 -20.36 -6.38
C ALA A 194 8.05 -21.89 -6.15
N LEU A 195 7.54 -22.35 -5.01
CA LEU A 195 7.45 -23.77 -4.70
C LEU A 195 6.51 -24.51 -5.64
N GLU A 196 5.34 -23.95 -5.93
CA GLU A 196 4.39 -24.54 -6.90
C GLU A 196 5.00 -24.59 -8.32
N ALA A 197 5.71 -23.53 -8.74
CA ALA A 197 6.39 -23.53 -10.03
C ALA A 197 7.49 -24.60 -10.11
N ILE A 198 8.29 -24.80 -9.06
CA ILE A 198 9.31 -25.87 -8.99
C ILE A 198 8.66 -27.25 -9.08
N LYS A 199 7.55 -27.47 -8.37
CA LYS A 199 6.79 -28.73 -8.43
C LYS A 199 6.24 -28.99 -9.84
N ALA A 200 5.65 -27.97 -10.47
CA ALA A 200 5.10 -28.05 -11.82
C ALA A 200 6.20 -28.30 -12.88
N ALA A 201 7.35 -27.64 -12.73
CA ALA A 201 8.51 -27.87 -13.60
C ALA A 201 9.11 -29.27 -13.46
N GLY A 202 8.97 -29.91 -12.30
CA GLY A 202 9.61 -31.20 -11.99
C GLY A 202 11.15 -31.13 -12.09
N SER A 203 11.74 -29.92 -11.97
CA SER A 203 13.15 -29.63 -12.23
C SER A 203 13.62 -28.45 -11.39
N THR A 204 14.94 -28.38 -11.16
CA THR A 204 15.61 -27.20 -10.58
C THR A 204 16.25 -26.31 -11.65
N ASP A 205 16.04 -26.60 -12.93
CA ASP A 205 16.47 -25.74 -14.03
C ASP A 205 15.71 -24.42 -14.03
N GLY A 206 16.44 -23.31 -14.04
CA GLY A 206 15.85 -21.97 -13.94
C GLY A 206 14.91 -21.63 -15.09
N THR A 207 15.18 -22.14 -16.30
CA THR A 207 14.32 -21.91 -17.46
C THR A 207 13.01 -22.68 -17.33
N ALA A 208 13.08 -23.94 -16.88
CA ALA A 208 11.88 -24.75 -16.65
C ALA A 208 11.00 -24.16 -15.54
N ILE A 209 11.60 -23.63 -14.45
CA ILE A 209 10.87 -22.95 -13.36
C ILE A 209 10.23 -21.68 -13.88
N ARG A 210 10.96 -20.85 -14.64
CA ARG A 210 10.41 -19.63 -15.26
C ARG A 210 9.19 -19.94 -16.13
N ASP A 211 9.29 -20.95 -16.98
CA ASP A 211 8.19 -21.33 -17.88
C ASP A 211 6.97 -21.85 -17.08
N ALA A 212 7.21 -22.56 -15.99
CA ALA A 212 6.17 -23.00 -15.08
C ALA A 212 5.51 -21.84 -14.32
N LEU A 213 6.24 -20.78 -13.97
CA LEU A 213 5.69 -19.59 -13.29
C LEU A 213 4.60 -18.92 -14.11
N TYR A 214 4.73 -18.84 -15.43
CA TYR A 214 3.68 -18.29 -16.28
C TYR A 214 2.38 -19.11 -16.28
N GLY A 215 2.41 -20.36 -15.85
CA GLY A 215 1.25 -21.23 -15.70
C GLY A 215 0.68 -21.30 -14.28
N VAL A 216 1.26 -20.55 -13.33
CA VAL A 216 0.79 -20.55 -11.94
C VAL A 216 -0.58 -19.89 -11.85
N ASP A 217 -1.49 -20.56 -11.15
CA ASP A 217 -2.77 -20.04 -10.67
C ASP A 217 -2.84 -20.44 -9.18
N TYR A 218 -2.46 -19.51 -8.31
CA TYR A 218 -2.28 -19.76 -6.89
C TYR A 218 -3.24 -18.93 -6.06
N ASP A 219 -4.04 -19.57 -5.22
CA ASP A 219 -4.90 -18.92 -4.25
C ASP A 219 -4.10 -18.65 -2.97
N GLY A 220 -3.46 -17.48 -2.94
CA GLY A 220 -2.56 -17.07 -1.88
C GLY A 220 -3.25 -16.39 -0.71
N VAL A 221 -2.47 -16.09 0.33
CA VAL A 221 -2.96 -15.34 1.50
C VAL A 221 -3.21 -13.86 1.18
N THR A 222 -2.61 -13.34 0.10
CA THR A 222 -2.88 -12.01 -0.44
C THR A 222 -3.85 -12.02 -1.63
N GLY A 223 -4.67 -13.06 -1.75
CA GLY A 223 -5.60 -13.30 -2.85
C GLY A 223 -4.99 -14.05 -4.03
N SER A 224 -5.75 -14.22 -5.09
CA SER A 224 -5.33 -14.96 -6.29
C SER A 224 -4.09 -14.34 -6.94
N ILE A 225 -3.18 -15.21 -7.39
CA ILE A 225 -1.92 -14.83 -8.05
C ILE A 225 -1.79 -15.62 -9.36
N THR A 226 -1.94 -14.91 -10.45
CA THR A 226 -1.58 -15.30 -11.81
C THR A 226 -0.64 -14.26 -12.38
N PHE A 227 0.08 -14.57 -13.46
CA PHE A 227 1.06 -13.65 -14.02
C PHE A 227 0.71 -13.22 -15.44
N ASP A 228 0.95 -11.93 -15.72
CA ASP A 228 0.97 -11.44 -17.08
C ASP A 228 2.06 -12.16 -17.89
N GLN A 229 1.68 -12.65 -19.07
CA GLN A 229 2.51 -13.54 -19.89
C GLN A 229 3.68 -12.78 -20.58
N THR A 230 3.72 -11.46 -20.50
CA THR A 230 4.74 -10.64 -21.15
C THR A 230 5.67 -9.98 -20.16
N THR A 231 5.16 -9.60 -18.97
CA THR A 231 5.91 -8.84 -17.97
C THR A 231 6.32 -9.67 -16.76
N GLY A 232 5.56 -10.72 -16.42
CA GLY A 232 5.74 -11.47 -15.16
C GLY A 232 5.20 -10.72 -13.92
N ASP A 233 4.41 -9.70 -14.11
CA ASP A 233 3.70 -9.02 -13.03
C ASP A 233 2.43 -9.77 -12.65
N ALA A 234 2.08 -9.79 -11.36
CA ALA A 234 0.84 -10.40 -10.90
C ALA A 234 -0.38 -9.62 -11.39
N ASN A 235 -1.39 -10.35 -11.85
CA ASN A 235 -2.70 -9.82 -12.20
C ASN A 235 -3.50 -9.57 -10.90
N LYS A 236 -3.34 -8.38 -10.31
CA LYS A 236 -4.07 -7.93 -9.13
C LYS A 236 -5.09 -6.87 -9.54
N ASP A 237 -6.32 -7.05 -9.13
CA ASP A 237 -7.47 -6.21 -9.50
C ASP A 237 -8.10 -5.46 -8.33
N MET A 238 -7.62 -5.70 -7.10
CA MET A 238 -8.08 -5.01 -5.91
C MET A 238 -6.94 -4.74 -4.92
N ALA A 239 -7.10 -3.70 -4.11
CA ALA A 239 -6.27 -3.44 -2.93
C ALA A 239 -7.13 -3.38 -1.67
N TYR A 240 -6.54 -3.69 -0.54
CA TYR A 240 -7.15 -3.48 0.77
C TYR A 240 -6.96 -2.03 1.19
N ILE A 241 -8.01 -1.40 1.70
CA ILE A 241 -7.92 -0.06 2.29
C ILE A 241 -8.02 -0.18 3.80
N LYS A 242 -7.06 0.40 4.49
CA LYS A 242 -7.02 0.46 5.94
C LYS A 242 -7.05 1.90 6.44
N LYS A 243 -7.63 2.08 7.62
CA LYS A 243 -7.67 3.34 8.36
C LYS A 243 -6.86 3.21 9.63
N ALA A 244 -6.01 4.19 9.92
CA ALA A 244 -5.37 4.31 11.22
C ALA A 244 -6.39 4.78 12.26
N ALA A 245 -6.61 4.01 13.31
CA ALA A 245 -7.54 4.31 14.39
C ALA A 245 -7.05 3.73 15.73
N ASP A 246 -7.00 4.54 16.76
CA ASP A 246 -6.70 4.14 18.15
C ASP A 246 -5.45 3.27 18.34
N GLY A 247 -4.43 3.45 17.49
CA GLY A 247 -3.16 2.72 17.56
C GLY A 247 -3.18 1.36 16.84
N ALA A 248 -4.17 1.10 16.00
CA ALA A 248 -4.25 -0.06 15.11
C ALA A 248 -4.69 0.38 13.69
N PHE A 249 -4.50 -0.50 12.72
CA PHE A 249 -5.12 -0.35 11.41
C PHE A 249 -6.42 -1.14 11.37
N GLU A 250 -7.48 -0.48 10.98
CA GLU A 250 -8.79 -1.09 10.77
C GLU A 250 -9.03 -1.28 9.27
N PHE A 251 -9.49 -2.45 8.89
CA PHE A 251 -9.95 -2.72 7.53
C PHE A 251 -11.20 -1.90 7.23
N VAL A 252 -11.18 -1.20 6.10
CA VAL A 252 -12.32 -0.42 5.62
C VAL A 252 -13.08 -1.16 4.54
N LYS A 253 -12.40 -1.49 3.45
CA LYS A 253 -12.95 -2.20 2.29
C LYS A 253 -11.83 -2.67 1.36
N THR A 254 -12.17 -3.52 0.42
CA THR A 254 -11.37 -3.67 -0.80
C THR A 254 -11.77 -2.61 -1.82
N GLN A 255 -10.83 -2.13 -2.60
CA GLN A 255 -11.03 -1.17 -3.67
C GLN A 255 -10.40 -1.68 -4.96
N SER A 256 -11.17 -1.67 -6.02
CA SER A 256 -10.72 -1.88 -7.40
C SER A 256 -10.65 -0.55 -8.15
N VAL A 257 -10.11 -0.59 -9.35
CA VAL A 257 -10.19 0.49 -10.33
C VAL A 257 -11.39 0.17 -11.23
N GLU A 258 -12.38 1.07 -11.27
CA GLU A 258 -13.43 0.94 -12.27
C GLU A 258 -12.84 1.22 -13.66
N GLY A 259 -13.06 0.27 -14.58
CA GLY A 259 -12.64 0.38 -15.98
C GLY A 259 -13.65 1.18 -16.82
#